data_408fac21c9c0441a960e6f407853fd08
#
_entry.id   408fac21c9c0441a960e6f407853fd08
#
_cell.length_a   1.000
_cell.length_b   1.000
_cell.length_c   1.000
_cell.angle_alpha   90.00
_cell.angle_beta   90.00
_cell.angle_gamma   90.00
#
_symmetry.space_group_name_H-M   'P 1'
#
loop_
_entity.id
_entity.type
_entity.pdbx_description
1 polymer ?
#
loop_
_entity_poly.entity_id
_entity_poly.type
_entity_poly.pdbx_seq_one_letter_code
_entity_poly.pdbx_strand_id
1 'polypeptide(L)'
;MNSGITVGDKEFSINDIQKPVDEILEARKSIDTSQMQLGSGADLIRNQAQFAVISVLLDQIASDVKINFTNADIATRRTEIVAQVGGEAELPRALVSSNLAPSNLEPYIKVRLIIDKLNSDFIELGASPEQASEGVSKLLVAAAKKLGVKVNPKYGTWNPVTASIESGDITDGAVTPAP
;
A
#
# COMPACT_ATOMS: atom_id res chain seq x y z
N MET A 1 4.50 19.01 15.33
CA MET A 1 4.82 17.60 15.05
C MET A 1 4.52 17.31 13.58
N ASN A 2 5.55 16.98 12.80
CA ASN A 2 5.40 16.69 11.36
C ASN A 2 5.18 15.18 11.10
N SER A 3 4.60 14.47 12.07
CA SER A 3 4.30 13.04 11.92
C SER A 3 3.15 12.85 10.95
N GLY A 4 3.38 12.05 9.93
CA GLY A 4 2.37 11.65 8.95
C GLY A 4 1.62 10.40 9.39
N ILE A 5 2.36 9.33 9.69
CA ILE A 5 1.82 8.04 10.13
C ILE A 5 2.77 7.42 11.15
N THR A 6 2.21 6.73 12.14
CA THR A 6 2.98 5.89 13.07
C THR A 6 2.36 4.50 13.11
N VAL A 7 3.19 3.47 12.99
CA VAL A 7 2.80 2.05 13.11
C VAL A 7 3.80 1.38 14.06
N GLY A 8 3.39 1.11 15.28
CA GLY A 8 4.31 0.67 16.33
C GLY A 8 5.43 1.70 16.54
N ASP A 9 6.67 1.26 16.41
CA ASP A 9 7.87 2.11 16.53
C ASP A 9 8.30 2.78 15.21
N LYS A 10 7.62 2.45 14.11
CA LYS A 10 7.88 3.05 12.80
C LYS A 10 7.11 4.35 12.64
N GLU A 11 7.83 5.42 12.32
CA GLU A 11 7.25 6.72 12.02
C GLU A 11 7.58 7.13 10.58
N PHE A 12 6.56 7.60 9.88
CA PHE A 12 6.66 8.23 8.56
C PHE A 12 6.33 9.71 8.71
N SER A 13 7.24 10.56 8.31
CA SER A 13 6.98 11.99 8.23
C SER A 13 5.97 12.31 7.11
N ILE A 14 5.45 13.53 7.10
CA ILE A 14 4.63 14.02 5.99
C ILE A 14 5.40 13.92 4.66
N ASN A 15 6.70 14.22 4.67
CA ASN A 15 7.54 14.14 3.47
C ASN A 15 7.74 12.70 2.98
N ASP A 16 7.81 11.70 3.88
CA ASP A 16 7.92 10.30 3.47
C ASP A 16 6.68 9.81 2.72
N ILE A 17 5.52 10.34 3.05
CA ILE A 17 4.27 10.04 2.33
C ILE A 17 4.14 10.88 1.06
N GLN A 18 4.61 12.11 1.07
CA GLN A 18 4.52 13.02 -0.09
C GLN A 18 5.48 12.63 -1.21
N LYS A 19 6.69 12.19 -0.89
CA LYS A 19 7.72 11.85 -1.88
C LYS A 19 7.24 10.87 -2.95
N PRO A 20 6.66 9.69 -2.63
CA PRO A 20 6.13 8.78 -3.66
C PRO A 20 4.99 9.41 -4.47
N VAL A 21 4.17 10.29 -3.90
CA VAL A 21 3.16 11.05 -4.66
C VAL A 21 3.82 11.92 -5.71
N ASP A 22 4.86 12.67 -5.33
CA ASP A 22 5.58 13.56 -6.24
C ASP A 22 6.27 12.77 -7.37
N GLU A 23 6.88 11.62 -7.05
CA GLU A 23 7.46 10.71 -8.04
C GLU A 23 6.42 10.22 -9.07
N ILE A 24 5.23 9.84 -8.62
CA ILE A 24 4.13 9.41 -9.49
C ILE A 24 3.69 10.55 -10.40
N LEU A 25 3.47 11.74 -9.83
CA LEU A 25 3.05 12.92 -10.60
C LEU A 25 4.10 13.35 -11.62
N GLU A 26 5.38 13.27 -11.27
CA GLU A 26 6.48 13.55 -12.20
C GLU A 26 6.54 12.52 -13.34
N ALA A 27 6.42 11.22 -13.00
CA ALA A 27 6.42 10.16 -14.01
C ALA A 27 5.26 10.29 -15.01
N ARG A 28 4.09 10.78 -14.58
CA ARG A 28 2.93 11.01 -15.46
C ARG A 28 3.19 12.04 -16.56
N LYS A 29 4.10 12.99 -16.34
CA LYS A 29 4.39 14.06 -17.31
C LYS A 29 5.04 13.55 -18.60
N SER A 30 5.74 12.42 -18.53
CA SER A 30 6.45 11.80 -19.67
C SER A 30 5.71 10.64 -20.32
N ILE A 31 4.48 10.34 -19.88
CA ILE A 31 3.71 9.18 -20.34
C ILE A 31 2.32 9.65 -20.79
N ASP A 32 1.85 9.13 -21.94
CA ASP A 32 0.47 9.33 -22.35
C ASP A 32 -0.49 8.61 -21.40
N THR A 33 -1.21 9.39 -20.60
CA THR A 33 -2.15 8.92 -19.58
C THR A 33 -3.61 9.03 -19.99
N SER A 34 -3.90 9.42 -21.24
CA SER A 34 -5.25 9.73 -21.73
C SER A 34 -6.24 8.56 -21.61
N GLN A 35 -5.76 7.33 -21.63
CA GLN A 35 -6.56 6.11 -21.52
C GLN A 35 -6.44 5.42 -20.14
N MET A 36 -5.80 6.08 -19.17
CA MET A 36 -5.58 5.51 -17.84
C MET A 36 -6.57 6.05 -16.83
N GLN A 37 -7.07 5.18 -15.95
CA GLN A 37 -7.82 5.58 -14.75
C GLN A 37 -6.86 5.79 -13.61
N LEU A 38 -6.45 7.02 -13.38
CA LEU A 38 -5.43 7.35 -12.38
C LEU A 38 -6.04 8.01 -11.15
N GLY A 39 -5.59 7.56 -9.99
CA GLY A 39 -5.88 8.25 -8.73
C GLY A 39 -5.27 9.65 -8.72
N SER A 40 -5.93 10.61 -8.10
CA SER A 40 -5.49 12.00 -8.00
C SER A 40 -5.79 12.59 -6.62
N GLY A 41 -5.16 13.72 -6.32
CA GLY A 41 -5.44 14.51 -5.12
C GLY A 41 -5.36 13.68 -3.84
N ALA A 42 -6.40 13.79 -3.01
CA ALA A 42 -6.48 13.12 -1.71
C ALA A 42 -6.46 11.60 -1.81
N ASP A 43 -7.01 11.03 -2.89
CA ASP A 43 -7.04 9.57 -3.06
C ASP A 43 -5.64 9.02 -3.35
N LEU A 44 -4.86 9.71 -4.18
CA LEU A 44 -3.48 9.31 -4.45
C LEU A 44 -2.63 9.36 -3.19
N ILE A 45 -2.74 10.44 -2.40
CA ILE A 45 -2.02 10.59 -1.14
C ILE A 45 -2.43 9.51 -0.14
N ARG A 46 -3.75 9.24 -0.02
CA ARG A 46 -4.29 8.20 0.87
C ARG A 46 -3.77 6.81 0.48
N ASN A 47 -3.68 6.50 -0.81
CA ASN A 47 -3.15 5.23 -1.30
C ASN A 47 -1.67 5.06 -0.92
N GLN A 48 -0.85 6.10 -1.02
CA GLN A 48 0.54 6.04 -0.58
C GLN A 48 0.65 5.89 0.94
N ALA A 49 -0.20 6.59 1.70
CA ALA A 49 -0.30 6.44 3.14
C ALA A 49 -0.70 5.01 3.55
N GLN A 50 -1.72 4.45 2.89
CA GLN A 50 -2.16 3.06 3.09
C GLN A 50 -1.04 2.07 2.79
N PHE A 51 -0.32 2.25 1.69
CA PHE A 51 0.80 1.39 1.33
C PHE A 51 1.89 1.39 2.39
N ALA A 52 2.23 2.55 2.96
CA ALA A 52 3.21 2.66 4.03
C ALA A 52 2.78 1.85 5.28
N VAL A 53 1.50 1.96 5.68
CA VAL A 53 0.95 1.17 6.80
C VAL A 53 1.03 -0.33 6.51
N ILE A 54 0.49 -0.77 5.37
CA ILE A 54 0.43 -2.19 5.00
C ILE A 54 1.83 -2.81 4.93
N SER A 55 2.82 -2.08 4.42
CA SER A 55 4.21 -2.56 4.34
C SER A 55 4.76 -2.90 5.73
N VAL A 56 4.53 -2.05 6.73
CA VAL A 56 4.99 -2.32 8.10
C VAL A 56 4.22 -3.49 8.74
N LEU A 57 2.91 -3.55 8.52
CA LEU A 57 2.08 -4.64 9.06
C LEU A 57 2.51 -5.99 8.48
N LEU A 58 2.75 -6.07 7.18
CA LEU A 58 3.20 -7.31 6.53
C LEU A 58 4.63 -7.69 6.92
N ASP A 59 5.53 -6.73 7.11
CA ASP A 59 6.86 -7.01 7.64
C ASP A 59 6.78 -7.62 9.05
N GLN A 60 5.87 -7.11 9.90
CA GLN A 60 5.64 -7.68 11.23
C GLN A 60 5.05 -9.09 11.14
N ILE A 61 4.04 -9.29 10.30
CA ILE A 61 3.44 -10.62 10.10
C ILE A 61 4.49 -11.61 9.61
N ALA A 62 5.26 -11.24 8.58
CA ALA A 62 6.32 -12.08 8.04
C ALA A 62 7.34 -12.48 9.11
N SER A 63 7.73 -11.53 9.97
CA SER A 63 8.61 -11.81 11.11
C SER A 63 7.99 -12.78 12.10
N ASP A 64 6.72 -12.59 12.48
CA ASP A 64 6.00 -13.41 13.44
C ASP A 64 5.87 -14.87 12.94
N VAL A 65 5.62 -15.08 11.64
CA VAL A 65 5.49 -16.42 11.01
C VAL A 65 6.78 -16.92 10.35
N LYS A 66 7.90 -16.21 10.51
CA LYS A 66 9.23 -16.56 9.99
C LYS A 66 9.30 -16.69 8.46
N ILE A 67 8.55 -15.88 7.75
CA ILE A 67 8.68 -15.72 6.29
C ILE A 67 9.84 -14.76 6.03
N ASN A 68 10.82 -15.21 5.25
CA ASN A 68 11.95 -14.38 4.82
C ASN A 68 12.14 -14.49 3.31
N PHE A 69 12.34 -13.36 2.67
CA PHE A 69 12.72 -13.28 1.26
C PHE A 69 14.10 -12.64 1.13
N THR A 70 14.93 -13.21 0.27
CA THR A 70 16.26 -12.69 -0.04
C THR A 70 16.19 -11.60 -1.11
N ASN A 71 17.26 -10.83 -1.27
CA ASN A 71 17.38 -9.89 -2.39
C ASN A 71 17.30 -10.62 -3.74
N ALA A 72 17.72 -11.90 -3.82
CA ALA A 72 17.60 -12.72 -5.03
C ALA A 72 16.12 -13.02 -5.34
N ASP A 73 15.29 -13.31 -4.35
CA ASP A 73 13.86 -13.54 -4.53
C ASP A 73 13.17 -12.28 -5.07
N ILE A 74 13.51 -11.12 -4.51
CA ILE A 74 12.99 -9.82 -4.96
C ILE A 74 13.44 -9.53 -6.39
N ALA A 75 14.71 -9.75 -6.73
CA ALA A 75 15.25 -9.55 -8.08
C ALA A 75 14.59 -10.48 -9.10
N THR A 76 14.37 -11.76 -8.75
CA THR A 76 13.67 -12.72 -9.59
C THR A 76 12.23 -12.24 -9.85
N ARG A 77 11.51 -11.83 -8.83
CA ARG A 77 10.13 -11.33 -8.99
C ARG A 77 10.08 -10.04 -9.82
N ARG A 78 11.08 -9.15 -9.65
CA ARG A 78 11.20 -7.96 -10.50
C ARG A 78 11.36 -8.34 -11.98
N THR A 79 12.20 -9.30 -12.28
CA THR A 79 12.39 -9.81 -13.65
C THR A 79 11.10 -10.36 -14.24
N GLU A 80 10.33 -11.11 -13.46
CA GLU A 80 9.00 -11.62 -13.87
C GLU A 80 8.03 -10.48 -14.18
N ILE A 81 7.96 -9.46 -13.30
CA ILE A 81 7.10 -8.28 -13.52
C ILE A 81 7.50 -7.55 -14.80
N VAL A 82 8.80 -7.33 -15.01
CA VAL A 82 9.32 -6.67 -16.22
C VAL A 82 8.93 -7.46 -17.47
N ALA A 83 9.05 -8.78 -17.44
CA ALA A 83 8.63 -9.63 -18.55
C ALA A 83 7.11 -9.54 -18.81
N GLN A 84 6.29 -9.54 -17.75
CA GLN A 84 4.84 -9.45 -17.84
C GLN A 84 4.36 -8.12 -18.43
N VAL A 85 5.04 -7.02 -18.14
CA VAL A 85 4.66 -5.71 -18.67
C VAL A 85 5.21 -5.44 -20.08
N GLY A 86 6.03 -6.33 -20.64
CA GLY A 86 6.56 -6.21 -21.99
C GLY A 86 8.00 -5.69 -22.07
N GLY A 87 8.73 -5.72 -20.97
CA GLY A 87 10.14 -5.32 -20.88
C GLY A 87 10.41 -4.06 -20.08
N GLU A 88 11.68 -3.75 -19.87
CA GLU A 88 12.11 -2.58 -19.08
C GLU A 88 11.61 -1.24 -19.65
N ALA A 89 11.44 -1.13 -20.96
CA ALA A 89 10.93 0.08 -21.59
C ALA A 89 9.46 0.37 -21.25
N GLU A 90 8.67 -0.66 -20.99
CA GLU A 90 7.24 -0.54 -20.62
C GLU A 90 7.03 -0.41 -19.10
N LEU A 91 8.04 -0.69 -18.30
CA LEU A 91 7.94 -0.63 -16.85
C LEU A 91 7.47 0.74 -16.33
N PRO A 92 8.00 1.89 -16.78
CA PRO A 92 7.53 3.20 -16.32
C PRO A 92 6.03 3.43 -16.57
N ARG A 93 5.53 2.98 -17.73
CA ARG A 93 4.10 3.06 -18.06
C ARG A 93 3.25 2.20 -17.13
N ALA A 94 3.71 0.98 -16.83
CA ALA A 94 3.03 0.07 -15.91
C ALA A 94 2.98 0.63 -14.47
N LEU A 95 4.07 1.24 -14.01
CA LEU A 95 4.13 1.90 -12.69
C LEU A 95 3.14 3.06 -12.60
N VAL A 96 3.09 3.93 -13.63
CA VAL A 96 2.14 5.04 -13.70
C VAL A 96 0.71 4.52 -13.69
N SER A 97 0.40 3.51 -14.52
CA SER A 97 -0.94 2.90 -14.58
C SER A 97 -1.38 2.30 -13.24
N SER A 98 -0.44 1.80 -12.45
CA SER A 98 -0.69 1.20 -11.14
C SER A 98 -0.63 2.20 -9.98
N ASN A 99 -0.43 3.49 -10.24
CA ASN A 99 -0.20 4.52 -9.21
C ASN A 99 0.94 4.14 -8.24
N LEU A 100 1.98 3.49 -8.74
CA LEU A 100 3.13 3.05 -7.98
C LEU A 100 4.35 3.92 -8.27
N ALA A 101 4.92 4.50 -7.21
CA ALA A 101 6.15 5.28 -7.33
C ALA A 101 7.32 4.35 -7.71
N PRO A 102 8.25 4.79 -8.57
CA PRO A 102 9.45 4.01 -8.89
C PRO A 102 10.23 3.55 -7.66
N SER A 103 10.38 4.40 -6.65
CA SER A 103 11.04 4.06 -5.39
C SER A 103 10.29 3.01 -4.55
N ASN A 104 9.01 2.83 -4.80
CA ASN A 104 8.17 1.84 -4.11
C ASN A 104 8.08 0.49 -4.83
N LEU A 105 8.72 0.30 -5.97
CA LEU A 105 8.64 -0.95 -6.72
C LEU A 105 9.18 -2.13 -5.89
N GLU A 106 10.37 -1.99 -5.30
CA GLU A 106 10.98 -3.05 -4.50
C GLU A 106 10.21 -3.34 -3.20
N PRO A 107 9.80 -2.35 -2.39
CA PRO A 107 8.86 -2.57 -1.29
C PRO A 107 7.54 -3.22 -1.72
N TYR A 108 6.99 -2.85 -2.86
CA TYR A 108 5.78 -3.45 -3.41
C TYR A 108 5.99 -4.94 -3.74
N ILE A 109 7.12 -5.29 -4.37
CA ILE A 109 7.47 -6.68 -4.66
C ILE A 109 7.53 -7.50 -3.38
N LYS A 110 8.17 -6.97 -2.33
CA LYS A 110 8.26 -7.63 -1.03
C LYS A 110 6.87 -7.86 -0.42
N VAL A 111 6.03 -6.84 -0.43
CA VAL A 111 4.62 -6.93 0.03
C VAL A 111 3.87 -8.03 -0.72
N ARG A 112 4.02 -8.11 -2.05
CA ARG A 112 3.38 -9.14 -2.87
C ARG A 112 3.89 -10.54 -2.54
N LEU A 113 5.19 -10.71 -2.40
CA LEU A 113 5.79 -12.00 -2.03
C LEU A 113 5.28 -12.51 -0.67
N ILE A 114 5.15 -11.61 0.32
CA ILE A 114 4.60 -11.96 1.63
C ILE A 114 3.13 -12.39 1.51
N ILE A 115 2.31 -11.61 0.81
CA ILE A 115 0.88 -11.92 0.61
C ILE A 115 0.72 -13.25 -0.14
N ASP A 116 1.47 -13.45 -1.22
CA ASP A 116 1.40 -14.68 -2.03
C ASP A 116 1.78 -15.91 -1.19
N LYS A 117 2.82 -15.79 -0.35
CA LYS A 117 3.23 -16.87 0.57
C LYS A 117 2.17 -17.16 1.64
N LEU A 118 1.60 -16.13 2.26
CA LEU A 118 0.53 -16.30 3.25
C LEU A 118 -0.70 -16.96 2.63
N ASN A 119 -1.11 -16.53 1.44
CA ASN A 119 -2.23 -17.16 0.72
C ASN A 119 -1.95 -18.63 0.40
N SER A 120 -0.73 -18.94 -0.09
CA SER A 120 -0.30 -20.31 -0.36
C SER A 120 -0.36 -21.17 0.89
N ASP A 121 0.13 -20.67 2.02
CA ASP A 121 0.11 -21.40 3.29
C ASP A 121 -1.32 -21.71 3.76
N PHE A 122 -2.25 -20.75 3.65
CA PHE A 122 -3.66 -20.99 3.96
C PHE A 122 -4.28 -22.03 3.04
N ILE A 123 -3.98 -21.99 1.74
CA ILE A 123 -4.49 -22.96 0.76
C ILE A 123 -3.94 -24.37 1.04
N GLU A 124 -2.65 -24.48 1.39
CA GLU A 124 -2.03 -25.76 1.79
C GLU A 124 -2.68 -26.34 3.05
N LEU A 125 -3.22 -25.50 3.93
CA LEU A 125 -4.00 -25.91 5.11
C LEU A 125 -5.47 -26.21 4.79
N GLY A 126 -5.88 -26.16 3.52
CA GLY A 126 -7.22 -26.53 3.05
C GLY A 126 -8.19 -25.35 2.91
N ALA A 127 -7.73 -24.11 2.99
CA ALA A 127 -8.58 -22.95 2.74
C ALA A 127 -8.88 -22.77 1.24
N SER A 128 -10.07 -22.27 0.90
CA SER A 128 -10.34 -21.76 -0.45
C SER A 128 -9.54 -20.46 -0.70
N PRO A 129 -9.36 -20.02 -1.96
CA PRO A 129 -8.71 -18.75 -2.26
C PRO A 129 -9.35 -17.55 -1.55
N GLU A 130 -10.68 -17.53 -1.42
CA GLU A 130 -11.43 -16.49 -0.72
C GLU A 130 -11.13 -16.53 0.78
N GLN A 131 -11.13 -17.72 1.39
CA GLN A 131 -10.80 -17.91 2.80
C GLN A 131 -9.34 -17.55 3.10
N ALA A 132 -8.43 -17.85 2.17
CA ALA A 132 -7.02 -17.45 2.30
C ALA A 132 -6.88 -15.93 2.32
N SER A 133 -7.52 -15.23 1.38
CA SER A 133 -7.54 -13.76 1.33
C SER A 133 -8.14 -13.14 2.60
N GLU A 134 -9.25 -13.72 3.10
CA GLU A 134 -9.85 -13.30 4.37
C GLU A 134 -8.89 -13.55 5.55
N GLY A 135 -8.16 -14.66 5.54
CA GLY A 135 -7.13 -14.99 6.52
C GLY A 135 -6.03 -13.93 6.57
N VAL A 136 -5.52 -13.52 5.41
CA VAL A 136 -4.52 -12.44 5.32
C VAL A 136 -5.09 -11.12 5.86
N SER A 137 -6.34 -10.78 5.54
CA SER A 137 -7.00 -9.57 6.05
C SER A 137 -7.12 -9.59 7.58
N LYS A 138 -7.46 -10.74 8.16
CA LYS A 138 -7.52 -10.91 9.63
C LYS A 138 -6.13 -10.77 10.28
N LEU A 139 -5.08 -11.26 9.63
CA LEU A 139 -3.70 -11.06 10.11
C LEU A 139 -3.30 -9.59 10.10
N LEU A 140 -3.66 -8.83 9.06
CA LEU A 140 -3.40 -7.39 8.98
C LEU A 140 -4.12 -6.63 10.09
N VAL A 141 -5.39 -6.92 10.36
CA VAL A 141 -6.17 -6.32 11.45
C VAL A 141 -5.54 -6.65 12.81
N ALA A 142 -5.14 -7.90 13.03
CA ALA A 142 -4.49 -8.32 14.27
C ALA A 142 -3.13 -7.63 14.47
N ALA A 143 -2.31 -7.53 13.42
CA ALA A 143 -1.02 -6.83 13.46
C ALA A 143 -1.20 -5.34 13.73
N ALA A 144 -2.17 -4.70 13.09
CA ALA A 144 -2.50 -3.29 13.33
C ALA A 144 -2.94 -3.03 14.78
N LYS A 145 -3.74 -3.94 15.35
CA LYS A 145 -4.14 -3.87 16.77
C LYS A 145 -2.96 -4.07 17.71
N LYS A 146 -2.06 -4.99 17.39
CA LYS A 146 -0.86 -5.30 18.20
C LYS A 146 0.12 -4.12 18.23
N LEU A 147 0.37 -3.51 17.07
CA LEU A 147 1.35 -2.43 16.93
C LEU A 147 0.77 -1.06 17.31
N GLY A 148 -0.50 -0.85 17.08
CA GLY A 148 -1.12 0.47 17.11
C GLY A 148 -0.80 1.28 15.85
N VAL A 149 -1.83 1.85 15.23
CA VAL A 149 -1.72 2.67 14.03
C VAL A 149 -2.29 4.05 14.32
N LYS A 150 -1.52 5.09 14.01
CA LYS A 150 -1.94 6.50 14.08
C LYS A 150 -1.74 7.14 12.71
N VAL A 151 -2.77 7.74 12.19
CA VAL A 151 -2.78 8.37 10.86
C VAL A 151 -3.07 9.86 11.03
N ASN A 152 -2.29 10.70 10.35
CA ASN A 152 -2.59 12.13 10.30
C ASN A 152 -3.94 12.33 9.59
N PRO A 153 -4.88 13.10 10.17
CA PRO A 153 -6.21 13.32 9.60
C PRO A 153 -6.23 13.84 8.16
N LYS A 154 -5.17 14.48 7.72
CA LYS A 154 -5.02 14.93 6.32
C LYS A 154 -5.08 13.79 5.29
N TYR A 155 -4.78 12.55 5.70
CA TYR A 155 -4.83 11.36 4.83
C TYR A 155 -6.16 10.63 4.89
N GLY A 156 -6.96 10.89 5.92
CA GLY A 156 -8.23 10.22 6.19
C GLY A 156 -8.31 9.70 7.62
N THR A 157 -9.27 8.82 7.83
CA THR A 157 -9.52 8.20 9.14
C THR A 157 -9.10 6.74 9.11
N TRP A 158 -8.33 6.32 10.12
CA TRP A 158 -7.96 4.92 10.28
C TRP A 158 -9.16 4.08 10.72
N ASN A 159 -9.48 3.04 9.94
CA ASN A 159 -10.47 2.03 10.31
C ASN A 159 -9.77 0.77 10.86
N PRO A 160 -9.86 0.50 12.17
CA PRO A 160 -9.19 -0.66 12.78
C PRO A 160 -9.87 -2.00 12.44
N VAL A 161 -11.10 -1.99 11.92
CA VAL A 161 -11.82 -3.21 11.56
C VAL A 161 -11.35 -3.76 10.22
N THR A 162 -11.01 -2.89 9.30
CA THR A 162 -10.58 -3.22 7.94
C THR A 162 -9.09 -3.05 7.71
N ALA A 163 -8.36 -2.51 8.69
CA ALA A 163 -6.95 -2.10 8.58
C ALA A 163 -6.74 -1.16 7.38
N SER A 164 -7.61 -0.19 7.18
CA SER A 164 -7.58 0.75 6.05
C SER A 164 -7.71 2.21 6.49
N ILE A 165 -7.19 3.10 5.63
CA ILE A 165 -7.40 4.54 5.74
C ILE A 165 -8.58 4.91 4.85
N GLU A 166 -9.67 5.31 5.45
CA GLU A 166 -10.90 5.72 4.75
C GLU A 166 -10.89 7.22 4.50
N SER A 167 -11.65 7.66 3.47
CA SER A 167 -11.87 9.09 3.26
C SER A 167 -12.55 9.66 4.50
N GLY A 168 -11.98 10.72 5.09
CA GLY A 168 -12.68 11.45 6.14
C GLY A 168 -13.97 12.03 5.58
N ASP A 169 -15.09 11.85 6.28
CA ASP A 169 -16.32 12.58 5.95
C ASP A 169 -16.06 14.07 6.08
N ILE A 170 -16.06 14.78 4.94
CA ILE A 170 -16.00 16.25 4.90
C ILE A 170 -17.42 16.80 5.18
N THR A 171 -18.25 16.09 5.93
CA THR A 171 -19.62 16.51 6.23
C THR A 171 -19.76 17.32 7.52
N ASP A 172 -18.66 17.63 8.23
CA ASP A 172 -18.71 18.55 9.35
C ASP A 172 -18.39 19.98 8.91
N GLY A 173 -19.36 20.69 8.37
CA GLY A 173 -19.23 22.13 8.12
C GLY A 173 -20.17 22.76 7.10
N ALA A 174 -21.06 22.04 6.47
CA ALA A 174 -22.15 22.65 5.71
C ALA A 174 -23.24 23.14 6.68
N VAL A 175 -23.06 24.34 7.23
CA VAL A 175 -24.17 25.10 7.83
C VAL A 175 -25.16 25.37 6.69
N THR A 176 -26.26 24.62 6.65
CA THR A 176 -27.42 25.00 5.85
C THR A 176 -27.92 26.34 6.37
N PRO A 177 -28.00 27.41 5.53
CA PRO A 177 -28.69 28.64 5.95
C PRO A 177 -30.15 28.27 6.22
N ALA A 178 -30.63 28.65 7.41
CA ALA A 178 -32.03 28.54 7.73
C ALA A 178 -32.87 29.46 6.80
N PRO A 179 -34.12 29.10 6.48
CA PRO A 179 -35.02 29.85 5.59
C PRO A 179 -35.41 31.24 6.10
#